data_c4cc70fb1f324e8c1f5d0fb6e92d3933
#
_entry.id   c4cc70fb1f324e8c1f5d0fb6e92d3933
#
_cell.length_a   1.000
_cell.length_b   1.000
_cell.length_c   1.000
_cell.angle_alpha   90.00
_cell.angle_beta   90.00
_cell.angle_gamma   90.00
#
_symmetry.space_group_name_H-M   'P 1'
#
loop_
_entity.id
_entity.type
_entity.pdbx_description
1 polymer ?
#
loop_
_entity_poly.entity_id
_entity_poly.type
_entity_poly.pdbx_seq_one_letter_code
_entity_poly.pdbx_strand_id
1 'polypeptide(L)'
;IEEITSNIRNNTENISKMALLSNEVTASASQGESLANQTTVSMDEINTQVNAINEAISVIDQIAFQTNILSLNAAVEAATAGEAGKGFAVVAAEVRNLASRSAEAANEIKIIVLNATTKAKEGKDITSKMIEGYNDLNENIVVTTKLIADVASASKEQQLAMSQINDTVNSLDQATQQNAALASTINDMAAKTSTLVSNLQSTINQTSFDRNAHKRVCDTNMIIDINRLKSDHINFKNANFALCKEGFKFTVKNAHECNLGKWLDLNEDK
;
A
#
# COMPACT_ATOMS: atom_id res chain seq x y z
N ILE A 1 21.97 2.25 -1.57
CA ILE A 1 21.39 1.30 -2.52
C ILE A 1 21.28 -0.07 -1.87
N GLU A 2 22.33 -0.61 -1.27
CA GLU A 2 22.34 -1.93 -0.61
C GLU A 2 21.25 -2.05 0.47
N GLU A 3 21.08 -1.03 1.31
CA GLU A 3 20.04 -0.99 2.34
C GLU A 3 18.64 -1.04 1.73
N ILE A 4 18.38 -0.27 0.67
CA ILE A 4 17.07 -0.27 -0.02
C ILE A 4 16.81 -1.63 -0.67
N THR A 5 17.83 -2.22 -1.30
CA THR A 5 17.73 -3.56 -1.91
C THR A 5 17.43 -4.63 -0.86
N SER A 6 18.06 -4.54 0.32
CA SER A 6 17.77 -5.42 1.46
C SER A 6 16.34 -5.25 1.95
N ASN A 7 15.86 -4.02 2.06
CA ASN A 7 14.47 -3.73 2.46
C ASN A 7 13.45 -4.27 1.46
N ILE A 8 13.71 -4.14 0.15
CA ILE A 8 12.84 -4.71 -0.90
C ILE A 8 12.80 -6.24 -0.79
N ARG A 9 13.94 -6.88 -0.53
CA ARG A 9 14.00 -8.33 -0.32
C ARG A 9 13.20 -8.76 0.89
N ASN A 10 13.33 -8.07 2.02
CA ASN A 10 12.55 -8.32 3.23
C ASN A 10 11.04 -8.12 2.97
N ASN A 11 10.68 -7.07 2.22
CA ASN A 11 9.29 -6.85 1.82
C ASN A 11 8.75 -8.02 0.99
N THR A 12 9.52 -8.53 0.03
CA THR A 12 9.13 -9.68 -0.79
C THR A 12 8.91 -10.94 0.05
N GLU A 13 9.77 -11.18 1.04
CA GLU A 13 9.61 -12.29 1.98
C GLU A 13 8.34 -12.12 2.85
N ASN A 14 8.10 -10.91 3.37
CA ASN A 14 6.92 -10.61 4.15
C ASN A 14 5.63 -10.76 3.32
N ILE A 15 5.63 -10.34 2.06
CA ILE A 15 4.52 -10.53 1.14
C ILE A 15 4.22 -12.02 0.94
N SER A 16 5.25 -12.85 0.78
CA SER A 16 5.08 -14.30 0.67
C SER A 16 4.45 -14.90 1.93
N LYS A 17 4.88 -14.46 3.11
CA LYS A 17 4.28 -14.86 4.39
C LYS A 17 2.83 -14.38 4.50
N MET A 18 2.53 -13.15 4.08
CA MET A 18 1.16 -12.62 4.06
C MET A 18 0.24 -13.42 3.15
N ALA A 19 0.72 -13.86 1.98
CA ALA A 19 -0.05 -14.70 1.07
C ALA A 19 -0.37 -16.08 1.69
N LEU A 20 0.60 -16.69 2.37
CA LEU A 20 0.37 -17.95 3.09
C LEU A 20 -0.65 -17.78 4.21
N LEU A 21 -0.49 -16.75 5.06
CA LEU A 21 -1.42 -16.45 6.14
C LEU A 21 -2.83 -16.14 5.61
N SER A 22 -2.95 -15.43 4.49
CA SER A 22 -4.24 -15.15 3.85
C SER A 22 -4.97 -16.45 3.45
N ASN A 23 -4.23 -17.42 2.91
CA ASN A 23 -4.77 -18.73 2.57
C ASN A 23 -5.22 -19.52 3.83
N GLU A 24 -4.45 -19.45 4.92
CA GLU A 24 -4.81 -20.09 6.19
C GLU A 24 -6.05 -19.44 6.80
N VAL A 25 -6.17 -18.12 6.74
CA VAL A 25 -7.35 -17.38 7.20
C VAL A 25 -8.57 -17.75 6.34
N THR A 26 -8.42 -17.87 5.02
CA THR A 26 -9.48 -18.33 4.11
C THR A 26 -9.98 -19.73 4.51
N ALA A 27 -9.06 -20.66 4.74
CA ALA A 27 -9.42 -22.01 5.16
C ALA A 27 -10.16 -22.02 6.50
N SER A 28 -9.68 -21.22 7.46
CA SER A 28 -10.28 -21.08 8.79
C SER A 28 -11.68 -20.46 8.72
N ALA A 29 -11.85 -19.42 7.88
CA ALA A 29 -13.15 -18.79 7.66
C ALA A 29 -14.16 -19.76 7.04
N SER A 30 -13.75 -20.51 6.01
CA SER A 30 -14.58 -21.52 5.36
C SER A 30 -14.97 -22.66 6.34
N GLN A 31 -14.03 -23.08 7.18
CA GLN A 31 -14.34 -24.06 8.22
C GLN A 31 -15.31 -23.50 9.25
N GLY A 32 -15.15 -22.24 9.67
CA GLY A 32 -16.06 -21.57 10.60
C GLY A 32 -17.47 -21.44 10.02
N GLU A 33 -17.61 -21.08 8.75
CA GLU A 33 -18.88 -21.04 8.03
C GLU A 33 -19.54 -22.43 7.99
N SER A 34 -18.75 -23.47 7.68
CA SER A 34 -19.25 -24.85 7.66
C SER A 34 -19.77 -25.28 9.04
N LEU A 35 -19.07 -24.96 10.12
CA LEU A 35 -19.51 -25.25 11.50
C LEU A 35 -20.77 -24.45 11.87
N ALA A 36 -20.86 -23.20 11.43
CA ALA A 36 -22.07 -22.41 11.64
C ALA A 36 -23.28 -23.02 10.91
N ASN A 37 -23.10 -23.48 9.67
CA ASN A 37 -24.14 -24.17 8.93
C ASN A 37 -24.57 -25.46 9.61
N GLN A 38 -23.64 -26.28 10.12
CA GLN A 38 -23.94 -27.48 10.89
C GLN A 38 -24.71 -27.14 12.18
N THR A 39 -24.32 -26.05 12.86
CA THR A 39 -25.03 -25.59 14.06
C THR A 39 -26.46 -25.17 13.74
N THR A 40 -26.70 -24.52 12.60
CA THR A 40 -28.05 -24.16 12.14
C THR A 40 -28.92 -25.42 11.96
N VAL A 41 -28.35 -26.44 11.29
CA VAL A 41 -29.05 -27.73 11.12
C VAL A 41 -29.39 -28.35 12.48
N SER A 42 -28.40 -28.36 13.39
CA SER A 42 -28.65 -28.94 14.76
C SER A 42 -29.70 -28.16 15.54
N MET A 43 -29.76 -26.81 15.37
CA MET A 43 -30.84 -26.02 16.00
C MET A 43 -32.22 -26.32 15.40
N ASP A 44 -32.32 -26.60 14.10
CA ASP A 44 -33.55 -27.03 13.44
C ASP A 44 -33.98 -28.44 13.93
N GLU A 45 -33.03 -29.35 14.10
CA GLU A 45 -33.31 -30.67 14.70
C GLU A 45 -33.78 -30.54 16.13
N ILE A 46 -33.13 -29.71 16.96
CA ILE A 46 -33.57 -29.43 18.33
C ILE A 46 -34.98 -28.87 18.34
N ASN A 47 -35.28 -27.90 17.48
CA ASN A 47 -36.63 -27.34 17.38
C ASN A 47 -37.68 -28.40 17.01
N THR A 48 -37.34 -29.30 16.09
CA THR A 48 -38.21 -30.43 15.71
C THR A 48 -38.48 -31.39 16.89
N GLN A 49 -37.41 -31.76 17.64
CA GLN A 49 -37.52 -32.62 18.80
C GLN A 49 -38.33 -31.97 19.93
N VAL A 50 -38.10 -30.69 20.19
CA VAL A 50 -38.83 -29.94 21.22
C VAL A 50 -40.32 -29.82 20.86
N ASN A 51 -40.65 -29.65 19.58
CA ASN A 51 -42.06 -29.67 19.13
C ASN A 51 -42.72 -31.06 19.35
N ALA A 52 -42.02 -32.17 19.07
CA ALA A 52 -42.49 -33.50 19.33
C ALA A 52 -42.73 -33.77 20.85
N ILE A 53 -41.83 -33.24 21.71
CA ILE A 53 -41.99 -33.27 23.15
C ILE A 53 -43.25 -32.48 23.57
N ASN A 54 -43.47 -31.30 22.98
CA ASN A 54 -44.66 -30.49 23.27
C ASN A 54 -45.96 -31.22 22.91
N GLU A 55 -45.99 -31.92 21.80
CA GLU A 55 -47.12 -32.77 21.41
C GLU A 55 -47.35 -33.91 22.43
N ALA A 56 -46.28 -34.61 22.83
CA ALA A 56 -46.37 -35.70 23.83
C ALA A 56 -46.85 -35.17 25.17
N ILE A 57 -46.41 -34.03 25.65
CA ILE A 57 -46.87 -33.39 26.88
C ILE A 57 -48.33 -32.98 26.76
N SER A 58 -48.77 -32.52 25.59
CA SER A 58 -50.21 -32.22 25.38
C SER A 58 -51.07 -33.46 25.49
N VAL A 59 -50.59 -34.62 25.03
CA VAL A 59 -51.27 -35.90 25.21
C VAL A 59 -51.29 -36.30 26.69
N ILE A 60 -50.21 -36.12 27.44
CA ILE A 60 -50.17 -36.41 28.90
C ILE A 60 -51.14 -35.52 29.65
N ASP A 61 -51.25 -34.25 29.33
CA ASP A 61 -52.24 -33.34 29.95
C ASP A 61 -53.68 -33.80 29.69
N GLN A 62 -53.95 -34.22 28.42
CA GLN A 62 -55.25 -34.81 28.08
C GLN A 62 -55.53 -36.07 28.87
N ILE A 63 -54.56 -36.97 29.04
CA ILE A 63 -54.74 -38.21 29.86
C ILE A 63 -54.97 -37.83 31.29
N ALA A 64 -54.25 -36.86 31.86
CA ALA A 64 -54.44 -36.35 33.20
C ALA A 64 -55.89 -35.80 33.39
N PHE A 65 -56.36 -35.00 32.42
CA PHE A 65 -57.69 -34.46 32.38
C PHE A 65 -58.79 -35.63 32.34
N GLN A 66 -58.60 -36.57 31.43
CA GLN A 66 -59.50 -37.72 31.30
C GLN A 66 -59.52 -38.55 32.60
N THR A 67 -58.37 -38.79 33.23
CA THR A 67 -58.23 -39.50 34.48
C THR A 67 -58.91 -38.75 35.62
N ASN A 68 -58.82 -37.43 35.66
CA ASN A 68 -59.53 -36.58 36.62
C ASN A 68 -61.05 -36.73 36.45
N ILE A 69 -61.56 -36.72 35.19
CA ILE A 69 -63.00 -36.94 34.93
C ILE A 69 -63.42 -38.38 35.32
N LEU A 70 -62.62 -39.39 34.97
CA LEU A 70 -62.88 -40.76 35.29
C LEU A 70 -62.96 -41.02 36.84
N SER A 71 -61.98 -40.40 37.54
CA SER A 71 -61.92 -40.46 39.00
C SER A 71 -63.15 -39.78 39.68
N LEU A 72 -63.60 -38.65 39.10
CA LEU A 72 -64.80 -37.96 39.55
C LEU A 72 -66.04 -38.83 39.39
N ASN A 73 -66.21 -39.51 38.24
CA ASN A 73 -67.30 -40.42 37.98
C ASN A 73 -67.25 -41.60 38.96
N ALA A 74 -66.09 -42.19 39.22
CA ALA A 74 -65.88 -43.25 40.18
C ALA A 74 -66.22 -42.80 41.62
N ALA A 75 -65.86 -41.56 41.99
CA ALA A 75 -66.24 -41.04 43.32
C ALA A 75 -67.77 -40.87 43.49
N VAL A 76 -68.46 -40.43 42.43
CA VAL A 76 -69.91 -40.31 42.41
C VAL A 76 -70.56 -41.68 42.55
N GLU A 77 -70.11 -42.69 41.82
CA GLU A 77 -70.63 -44.05 41.88
C GLU A 77 -70.37 -44.68 43.26
N ALA A 78 -69.18 -44.46 43.81
CA ALA A 78 -68.84 -44.89 45.16
C ALA A 78 -69.75 -44.25 46.24
N ALA A 79 -70.12 -42.98 46.08
CA ALA A 79 -71.05 -42.27 46.95
C ALA A 79 -72.47 -42.85 46.84
N THR A 80 -72.91 -43.23 45.65
CA THR A 80 -74.20 -43.87 45.38
C THR A 80 -74.33 -45.25 46.02
N ALA A 81 -73.21 -46.03 46.14
CA ALA A 81 -73.12 -47.32 46.77
C ALA A 81 -73.12 -47.25 48.31
N GLY A 82 -73.15 -46.08 48.93
CA GLY A 82 -73.28 -45.91 50.38
C GLY A 82 -72.10 -46.51 51.17
N GLU A 83 -72.42 -47.26 52.24
CA GLU A 83 -71.41 -47.90 53.12
C GLU A 83 -70.48 -48.86 52.35
N ALA A 84 -70.97 -49.59 51.35
CA ALA A 84 -70.17 -50.52 50.55
C ALA A 84 -69.18 -49.82 49.65
N GLY A 85 -69.40 -48.53 49.31
CA GLY A 85 -68.56 -47.73 48.42
C GLY A 85 -67.42 -46.97 49.12
N LYS A 86 -67.36 -46.91 50.46
CA LYS A 86 -66.40 -46.08 51.22
C LYS A 86 -64.92 -46.29 50.81
N GLY A 87 -64.51 -47.56 50.63
CA GLY A 87 -63.18 -47.91 50.22
C GLY A 87 -62.85 -47.39 48.79
N PHE A 88 -63.83 -47.52 47.87
CA PHE A 88 -63.71 -47.03 46.50
C PHE A 88 -63.67 -45.49 46.42
N ALA A 89 -64.42 -44.79 47.29
CA ALA A 89 -64.37 -43.31 47.33
C ALA A 89 -63.00 -42.77 47.72
N VAL A 90 -62.30 -43.44 48.65
CA VAL A 90 -60.92 -43.05 49.02
C VAL A 90 -59.96 -43.25 47.84
N VAL A 91 -60.03 -44.36 47.14
CA VAL A 91 -59.20 -44.63 45.96
C VAL A 91 -59.49 -43.62 44.84
N ALA A 92 -60.77 -43.33 44.58
CA ALA A 92 -61.16 -42.32 43.57
C ALA A 92 -60.65 -40.92 43.91
N ALA A 93 -60.68 -40.54 45.21
CA ALA A 93 -60.11 -39.27 45.65
C ALA A 93 -58.59 -39.22 45.45
N GLU A 94 -57.85 -40.31 45.71
CA GLU A 94 -56.40 -40.39 45.50
C GLU A 94 -56.01 -40.36 44.00
N VAL A 95 -56.75 -41.08 43.15
CA VAL A 95 -56.59 -41.07 41.70
C VAL A 95 -56.85 -39.67 41.18
N ARG A 96 -57.85 -38.97 41.68
CA ARG A 96 -58.11 -37.56 41.30
C ARG A 96 -57.00 -36.65 41.73
N ASN A 97 -56.44 -36.81 42.90
CA ASN A 97 -55.28 -36.04 43.37
C ASN A 97 -54.07 -36.32 42.46
N LEU A 98 -53.79 -37.57 42.14
CA LEU A 98 -52.70 -37.94 41.23
C LEU A 98 -52.86 -37.33 39.81
N ALA A 99 -54.09 -37.35 39.29
CA ALA A 99 -54.43 -36.76 38.02
C ALA A 99 -54.17 -35.22 38.02
N SER A 100 -54.60 -34.53 39.10
CA SER A 100 -54.32 -33.11 39.25
C SER A 100 -52.84 -32.78 39.30
N ARG A 101 -52.07 -33.56 40.08
CA ARG A 101 -50.61 -33.44 40.15
C ARG A 101 -49.89 -33.71 38.79
N SER A 102 -50.45 -34.69 38.04
CA SER A 102 -49.95 -35.01 36.71
C SER A 102 -50.18 -33.86 35.70
N ALA A 103 -51.40 -33.26 35.77
CA ALA A 103 -51.69 -32.07 34.94
C ALA A 103 -50.78 -30.86 35.29
N GLU A 104 -50.52 -30.64 36.58
CA GLU A 104 -49.65 -29.60 37.06
C GLU A 104 -48.21 -29.83 36.56
N ALA A 105 -47.65 -31.03 36.68
CA ALA A 105 -46.35 -31.41 36.19
C ALA A 105 -46.29 -31.31 34.68
N ALA A 106 -47.30 -31.70 33.92
CA ALA A 106 -47.36 -31.52 32.46
C ALA A 106 -47.32 -30.05 32.07
N ASN A 107 -48.03 -29.18 32.81
CA ASN A 107 -47.97 -27.74 32.54
C ASN A 107 -46.57 -27.10 32.82
N GLU A 108 -45.92 -27.54 33.93
CA GLU A 108 -44.54 -27.11 34.21
C GLU A 108 -43.59 -27.53 33.10
N ILE A 109 -43.70 -28.80 32.63
CA ILE A 109 -42.85 -29.27 31.51
C ILE A 109 -43.16 -28.48 30.25
N LYS A 110 -44.41 -28.14 29.96
CA LYS A 110 -44.80 -27.31 28.80
C LYS A 110 -44.14 -25.95 28.81
N ILE A 111 -44.00 -25.29 29.96
CA ILE A 111 -43.31 -24.05 30.12
C ILE A 111 -41.80 -24.20 29.82
N ILE A 112 -41.17 -25.28 30.32
CA ILE A 112 -39.77 -25.59 30.06
C ILE A 112 -39.54 -25.82 28.56
N VAL A 113 -40.43 -26.58 27.91
CA VAL A 113 -40.38 -26.87 26.47
C VAL A 113 -40.54 -25.60 25.64
N LEU A 114 -41.45 -24.71 26.01
CA LEU A 114 -41.63 -23.42 25.34
C LEU A 114 -40.36 -22.54 25.44
N ASN A 115 -39.72 -22.51 26.61
CA ASN A 115 -38.47 -21.82 26.80
C ASN A 115 -37.33 -22.42 25.95
N ALA A 116 -37.27 -23.76 25.85
CA ALA A 116 -36.31 -24.48 25.02
C ALA A 116 -36.50 -24.15 23.53
N THR A 117 -37.76 -24.12 23.04
CA THR A 117 -38.07 -23.69 21.66
C THR A 117 -37.59 -22.28 21.39
N THR A 118 -37.85 -21.36 22.32
CA THR A 118 -37.41 -19.98 22.20
C THR A 118 -35.88 -19.90 22.13
N LYS A 119 -35.18 -20.64 22.98
CA LYS A 119 -33.71 -20.68 23.00
C LYS A 119 -33.10 -21.30 21.73
N ALA A 120 -33.73 -22.34 21.20
CA ALA A 120 -33.30 -22.94 19.93
C ALA A 120 -33.47 -21.95 18.76
N LYS A 121 -34.56 -21.18 18.73
CA LYS A 121 -34.79 -20.14 17.73
C LYS A 121 -33.76 -18.99 17.84
N GLU A 122 -33.53 -18.49 19.06
CA GLU A 122 -32.50 -17.51 19.32
C GLU A 122 -31.11 -18.00 18.85
N GLY A 123 -30.78 -19.26 19.15
CA GLY A 123 -29.56 -19.92 18.71
C GLY A 123 -29.42 -19.93 17.18
N LYS A 124 -30.52 -20.28 16.49
CA LYS A 124 -30.58 -20.28 15.02
C LYS A 124 -30.34 -18.86 14.46
N ASP A 125 -31.00 -17.84 15.03
CA ASP A 125 -30.85 -16.46 14.58
C ASP A 125 -29.40 -15.95 14.78
N ILE A 126 -28.75 -16.33 15.90
CA ILE A 126 -27.35 -16.01 16.15
C ILE A 126 -26.44 -16.68 15.10
N THR A 127 -26.70 -17.97 14.83
CA THR A 127 -25.90 -18.73 13.86
C THR A 127 -26.04 -18.16 12.43
N SER A 128 -27.26 -17.72 12.06
CA SER A 128 -27.46 -17.02 10.76
C SER A 128 -26.63 -15.76 10.64
N LYS A 129 -26.56 -14.97 11.71
CA LYS A 129 -25.67 -13.78 11.72
C LYS A 129 -24.18 -14.15 11.67
N MET A 130 -23.80 -15.29 12.25
CA MET A 130 -22.42 -15.79 12.13
C MET A 130 -22.10 -16.16 10.68
N ILE A 131 -23.02 -16.77 9.95
CA ILE A 131 -22.87 -17.13 8.53
C ILE A 131 -22.69 -15.85 7.69
N GLU A 132 -23.51 -14.82 7.92
CA GLU A 132 -23.36 -13.51 7.27
C GLU A 132 -21.96 -12.92 7.56
N GLY A 133 -21.52 -12.95 8.82
CA GLY A 133 -20.20 -12.47 9.21
C GLY A 133 -19.06 -13.25 8.57
N TYR A 134 -19.19 -14.57 8.36
CA TYR A 134 -18.19 -15.36 7.63
C TYR A 134 -18.18 -15.03 6.14
N ASN A 135 -19.33 -14.74 5.52
CA ASN A 135 -19.41 -14.30 4.14
C ASN A 135 -18.69 -12.95 3.96
N ASP A 136 -18.96 -11.96 4.82
CA ASP A 136 -18.27 -10.68 4.81
C ASP A 136 -16.76 -10.84 5.03
N LEU A 137 -16.37 -11.74 5.94
CA LEU A 137 -14.96 -12.06 6.18
C LEU A 137 -14.30 -12.64 4.92
N ASN A 138 -14.95 -13.58 4.25
CA ASN A 138 -14.44 -14.16 3.00
C ASN A 138 -14.26 -13.10 1.90
N GLU A 139 -15.22 -12.19 1.75
CA GLU A 139 -15.12 -11.08 0.79
C GLU A 139 -13.92 -10.18 1.11
N ASN A 140 -13.75 -9.81 2.38
CA ASN A 140 -12.60 -8.99 2.82
C ASN A 140 -11.26 -9.71 2.61
N ILE A 141 -11.20 -11.03 2.79
CA ILE A 141 -9.99 -11.82 2.53
C ILE A 141 -9.65 -11.82 1.03
N VAL A 142 -10.65 -11.94 0.15
CA VAL A 142 -10.43 -11.85 -1.31
C VAL A 142 -9.82 -10.50 -1.68
N VAL A 143 -10.36 -9.41 -1.14
CA VAL A 143 -9.80 -8.07 -1.36
C VAL A 143 -8.37 -7.96 -0.82
N THR A 144 -8.13 -8.48 0.39
CA THR A 144 -6.80 -8.48 1.01
C THR A 144 -5.79 -9.28 0.18
N THR A 145 -6.18 -10.44 -0.33
CA THR A 145 -5.32 -11.28 -1.20
C THR A 145 -4.95 -10.55 -2.49
N LYS A 146 -5.90 -9.80 -3.07
CA LYS A 146 -5.64 -8.95 -4.23
C LYS A 146 -4.63 -7.85 -3.90
N LEU A 147 -4.80 -7.15 -2.78
CA LEU A 147 -3.85 -6.12 -2.34
C LEU A 147 -2.43 -6.70 -2.12
N ILE A 148 -2.34 -7.91 -1.56
CA ILE A 148 -1.06 -8.62 -1.40
C ILE A 148 -0.40 -8.86 -2.77
N ALA A 149 -1.17 -9.28 -3.77
CA ALA A 149 -0.67 -9.48 -5.13
C ALA A 149 -0.19 -8.17 -5.78
N ASP A 150 -0.94 -7.08 -5.58
CA ASP A 150 -0.57 -5.75 -6.07
C ASP A 150 0.74 -5.27 -5.43
N VAL A 151 0.90 -5.45 -4.11
CA VAL A 151 2.14 -5.10 -3.39
C VAL A 151 3.31 -5.98 -3.85
N ALA A 152 3.06 -7.27 -4.15
CA ALA A 152 4.08 -8.17 -4.73
C ALA A 152 4.59 -7.67 -6.09
N SER A 153 3.66 -7.24 -6.96
CA SER A 153 4.00 -6.66 -8.26
C SER A 153 4.81 -5.38 -8.11
N ALA A 154 4.39 -4.47 -7.22
CA ALA A 154 5.09 -3.22 -6.95
C ALA A 154 6.51 -3.46 -6.38
N SER A 155 6.67 -4.44 -5.49
CA SER A 155 7.99 -4.80 -4.94
C SER A 155 8.93 -5.36 -6.01
N LYS A 156 8.40 -6.12 -6.95
CA LYS A 156 9.17 -6.62 -8.09
C LYS A 156 9.62 -5.48 -9.03
N GLU A 157 8.73 -4.53 -9.28
CA GLU A 157 9.07 -3.33 -10.06
C GLU A 157 10.13 -2.48 -9.36
N GLN A 158 10.01 -2.29 -8.04
CA GLN A 158 11.03 -1.63 -7.23
C GLN A 158 12.39 -2.33 -7.32
N GLN A 159 12.42 -3.66 -7.31
CA GLN A 159 13.66 -4.42 -7.46
C GLN A 159 14.33 -4.15 -8.81
N LEU A 160 13.57 -4.12 -9.90
CA LEU A 160 14.08 -3.78 -11.24
C LEU A 160 14.59 -2.34 -11.30
N ALA A 161 13.84 -1.39 -10.75
CA ALA A 161 14.25 0.01 -10.68
C ALA A 161 15.54 0.20 -9.87
N MET A 162 15.71 -0.51 -8.76
CA MET A 162 16.95 -0.47 -7.97
C MET A 162 18.14 -1.03 -8.72
N SER A 163 17.97 -2.07 -9.52
CA SER A 163 19.03 -2.57 -10.41
C SER A 163 19.47 -1.49 -11.40
N GLN A 164 18.51 -0.81 -12.01
CA GLN A 164 18.79 0.27 -12.98
C GLN A 164 19.47 1.49 -12.32
N ILE A 165 19.05 1.84 -11.09
CA ILE A 165 19.70 2.89 -10.30
C ILE A 165 21.15 2.49 -10.00
N ASN A 166 21.41 1.24 -9.63
CA ASN A 166 22.76 0.75 -9.36
C ASN A 166 23.66 0.88 -10.58
N ASP A 167 23.18 0.51 -11.77
CA ASP A 167 23.92 0.65 -13.02
C ASP A 167 24.22 2.13 -13.35
N THR A 168 23.24 3.01 -13.09
CA THR A 168 23.39 4.46 -13.27
C THR A 168 24.43 5.05 -12.30
N VAL A 169 24.42 4.61 -11.03
CA VAL A 169 25.39 5.07 -10.03
C VAL A 169 26.80 4.60 -10.39
N ASN A 170 26.99 3.37 -10.88
CA ASN A 170 28.27 2.89 -11.36
C ASN A 170 28.77 3.71 -12.57
N SER A 171 27.86 4.06 -13.49
CA SER A 171 28.19 4.93 -14.63
C SER A 171 28.58 6.34 -14.18
N LEU A 172 27.89 6.88 -13.16
CA LEU A 172 28.21 8.19 -12.57
C LEU A 172 29.59 8.19 -11.87
N ASP A 173 29.91 7.10 -11.17
CA ASP A 173 31.23 6.95 -10.54
C ASP A 173 32.34 6.95 -11.61
N GLN A 174 32.17 6.20 -12.70
CA GLN A 174 33.10 6.22 -13.83
C GLN A 174 33.25 7.62 -14.45
N ALA A 175 32.13 8.33 -14.67
CA ALA A 175 32.15 9.69 -15.19
C ALA A 175 32.86 10.66 -14.22
N THR A 176 32.68 10.48 -12.93
CA THR A 176 33.34 11.28 -11.89
C THR A 176 34.86 11.05 -11.90
N GLN A 177 35.31 9.81 -12.03
CA GLN A 177 36.73 9.48 -12.16
C GLN A 177 37.33 10.04 -13.42
N GLN A 178 36.64 9.99 -14.56
CA GLN A 178 37.06 10.61 -15.82
C GLN A 178 37.17 12.14 -15.69
N ASN A 179 36.19 12.77 -15.03
CA ASN A 179 36.24 14.22 -14.79
C ASN A 179 37.43 14.63 -13.90
N ALA A 180 37.75 13.82 -12.88
CA ALA A 180 38.92 14.05 -12.02
C ALA A 180 40.23 13.94 -12.84
N ALA A 181 40.35 12.95 -13.72
CA ALA A 181 41.51 12.80 -14.61
C ALA A 181 41.61 13.94 -15.61
N LEU A 182 40.48 14.39 -16.19
CA LEU A 182 40.42 15.54 -17.09
C LEU A 182 40.82 16.82 -16.37
N ALA A 183 40.37 17.08 -15.18
CA ALA A 183 40.75 18.24 -14.36
C ALA A 183 42.26 18.25 -14.08
N SER A 184 42.86 17.10 -13.79
CA SER A 184 44.33 16.98 -13.67
C SER A 184 45.05 17.34 -14.96
N THR A 185 44.56 16.84 -16.09
CA THR A 185 45.12 17.15 -17.43
C THR A 185 45.02 18.63 -17.77
N ILE A 186 43.90 19.27 -17.43
CA ILE A 186 43.69 20.73 -17.62
C ILE A 186 44.69 21.51 -16.77
N ASN A 187 44.92 21.11 -15.52
CA ASN A 187 45.87 21.75 -14.64
C ASN A 187 47.31 21.66 -15.19
N ASP A 188 47.72 20.49 -15.70
CA ASP A 188 49.02 20.31 -16.35
C ASP A 188 49.14 21.14 -17.60
N MET A 189 48.07 21.26 -18.40
CA MET A 189 48.05 22.09 -19.61
C MET A 189 48.14 23.57 -19.26
N ALA A 190 47.50 24.03 -18.23
CA ALA A 190 47.58 25.39 -17.70
C ALA A 190 49.02 25.72 -17.25
N ALA A 191 49.68 24.81 -16.53
CA ALA A 191 51.05 24.96 -16.10
C ALA A 191 52.03 25.05 -17.31
N LYS A 192 51.86 24.18 -18.30
CA LYS A 192 52.66 24.23 -19.56
C LYS A 192 52.44 25.54 -20.32
N THR A 193 51.21 26.01 -20.42
CA THR A 193 50.84 27.26 -21.06
C THR A 193 51.50 28.43 -20.35
N SER A 194 51.47 28.48 -19.02
CA SER A 194 52.15 29.49 -18.21
C SER A 194 53.65 29.52 -18.47
N THR A 195 54.28 28.34 -18.54
CA THR A 195 55.71 28.22 -18.86
C THR A 195 56.01 28.73 -20.28
N LEU A 196 55.16 28.40 -21.26
CA LEU A 196 55.30 28.85 -22.65
C LEU A 196 55.21 30.38 -22.76
N VAL A 197 54.24 30.99 -22.06
CA VAL A 197 54.09 32.46 -22.01
C VAL A 197 55.30 33.12 -21.38
N SER A 198 55.85 32.57 -20.30
CA SER A 198 57.04 33.05 -19.63
C SER A 198 58.29 33.01 -20.60
N ASN A 199 58.46 31.90 -21.34
CA ASN A 199 59.49 31.71 -22.28
C ASN A 199 59.40 32.74 -23.48
N LEU A 200 58.14 32.91 -23.97
CA LEU A 200 57.84 33.91 -24.99
C LEU A 200 58.22 35.33 -24.55
N GLN A 201 57.82 35.67 -23.31
CA GLN A 201 58.18 36.99 -22.72
C GLN A 201 59.67 37.18 -22.56
N SER A 202 60.38 36.14 -22.16
CA SER A 202 61.88 36.20 -22.13
C SER A 202 62.44 36.36 -23.48
N THR A 203 61.99 35.67 -24.53
CA THR A 203 62.42 35.77 -25.89
C THR A 203 62.19 37.18 -26.48
N ILE A 204 61.02 37.76 -26.23
CA ILE A 204 60.64 39.10 -26.60
C ILE A 204 61.56 40.12 -25.94
N ASN A 205 61.85 39.95 -24.64
CA ASN A 205 62.75 40.85 -23.91
C ASN A 205 64.24 40.78 -24.41
N GLN A 206 64.64 39.59 -24.90
CA GLN A 206 65.98 39.41 -25.48
C GLN A 206 66.11 39.96 -26.93
N THR A 207 64.98 40.12 -27.62
CA THR A 207 64.98 40.67 -28.98
C THR A 207 65.19 42.20 -28.94
N SER A 208 66.22 42.68 -29.50
CA SER A 208 66.46 44.12 -29.63
C SER A 208 65.55 44.71 -30.70
N PHE A 209 64.43 45.28 -30.27
CA PHE A 209 63.53 45.98 -31.19
C PHE A 209 64.12 47.40 -31.50
N ASP A 210 64.37 47.70 -32.78
CA ASP A 210 64.63 49.05 -33.22
C ASP A 210 63.40 49.93 -32.87
N ARG A 211 63.59 50.85 -31.93
CA ARG A 211 62.56 51.79 -31.48
C ARG A 211 61.96 52.60 -32.65
N ASN A 212 62.75 52.84 -33.72
CA ASN A 212 62.27 53.57 -34.90
C ASN A 212 61.39 52.65 -35.79
N ALA A 213 61.69 51.37 -35.87
CA ALA A 213 60.82 50.38 -36.54
C ALA A 213 59.50 50.20 -35.79
N HIS A 214 59.54 50.17 -34.45
CA HIS A 214 58.38 50.09 -33.63
C HIS A 214 57.44 51.31 -33.77
N LYS A 215 58.03 52.50 -33.80
CA LYS A 215 57.27 53.73 -34.06
C LYS A 215 56.61 53.72 -35.44
N ARG A 216 57.35 53.23 -36.48
CA ARG A 216 56.81 53.09 -37.84
C ARG A 216 55.58 52.09 -37.87
N VAL A 217 55.64 51.01 -37.14
CA VAL A 217 54.53 50.05 -37.10
C VAL A 217 53.30 50.66 -36.39
N CYS A 218 53.48 51.46 -35.34
CA CYS A 218 52.40 52.18 -34.69
C CYS A 218 51.78 53.27 -35.56
N ASP A 219 52.64 53.91 -36.47
CA ASP A 219 52.14 54.95 -37.35
C ASP A 219 51.57 54.40 -38.67
N THR A 220 51.85 53.15 -39.01
CA THR A 220 51.33 52.52 -40.22
C THR A 220 50.00 51.76 -39.89
N ASN A 221 48.89 52.25 -40.42
CA ASN A 221 47.65 51.60 -40.37
C ASN A 221 47.69 50.21 -41.06
N MET A 222 47.73 49.16 -40.34
CA MET A 222 47.74 47.83 -40.92
C MET A 222 46.26 47.45 -41.26
N ILE A 223 45.96 47.41 -42.56
CA ILE A 223 44.62 46.97 -43.04
C ILE A 223 44.59 45.46 -42.95
N ILE A 224 43.83 44.95 -42.02
CA ILE A 224 43.57 43.52 -41.91
C ILE A 224 42.39 43.21 -42.82
N ASP A 225 42.56 42.22 -43.68
CA ASP A 225 41.45 41.73 -44.52
C ASP A 225 40.39 41.09 -43.67
N ILE A 226 39.26 41.76 -43.52
CA ILE A 226 38.12 41.38 -42.74
C ILE A 226 37.44 40.06 -43.24
N ASN A 227 37.61 39.75 -44.53
CA ASN A 227 37.06 38.48 -45.06
C ASN A 227 37.81 37.29 -44.49
N ARG A 228 39.05 37.44 -44.07
CA ARG A 228 39.84 36.42 -43.40
C ARG A 228 39.44 36.28 -41.92
N LEU A 229 39.06 37.36 -41.26
CA LEU A 229 38.55 37.34 -39.87
C LEU A 229 37.12 36.85 -39.76
N LYS A 230 36.30 36.92 -40.81
CA LYS A 230 34.96 36.35 -40.86
C LYS A 230 34.94 34.83 -40.76
N SER A 231 36.01 34.17 -41.24
CA SER A 231 36.11 32.69 -41.11
C SER A 231 36.32 32.25 -39.66
N ASP A 232 36.84 33.15 -38.81
CA ASP A 232 37.11 32.87 -37.39
C ASP A 232 36.01 33.40 -36.45
N HIS A 233 34.80 33.64 -36.98
CA HIS A 233 33.61 34.12 -36.27
C HIS A 233 33.71 35.54 -35.66
N ILE A 234 34.68 36.34 -36.08
CA ILE A 234 34.83 37.73 -35.63
C ILE A 234 34.21 38.66 -36.67
N ASN A 235 33.14 39.34 -36.31
CA ASN A 235 32.34 40.14 -37.23
C ASN A 235 32.74 41.63 -37.20
N PHE A 236 33.91 41.98 -37.79
CA PHE A 236 34.37 43.35 -37.94
C PHE A 236 34.28 43.81 -39.41
N LYS A 237 33.56 44.87 -39.66
CA LYS A 237 33.55 45.53 -40.96
C LYS A 237 34.56 46.71 -40.93
N ASN A 238 35.56 46.69 -41.83
CA ASN A 238 36.50 47.82 -42.08
C ASN A 238 37.30 48.31 -40.86
N ALA A 239 37.92 47.39 -40.09
CA ALA A 239 38.77 47.74 -38.97
C ALA A 239 40.25 47.74 -39.40
N ASN A 240 41.01 48.75 -38.99
CA ASN A 240 42.45 48.77 -39.08
C ASN A 240 43.08 48.44 -37.75
N PHE A 241 44.05 47.54 -37.73
CA PHE A 241 44.74 47.11 -36.52
C PHE A 241 46.14 47.75 -36.53
N ALA A 242 46.50 48.36 -35.43
CA ALA A 242 47.85 48.87 -35.23
C ALA A 242 48.40 48.28 -33.91
N LEU A 243 49.62 47.80 -33.96
CA LEU A 243 50.38 47.38 -32.80
C LEU A 243 51.03 48.61 -32.16
N CYS A 244 50.59 49.05 -31.00
CA CYS A 244 51.10 50.13 -30.22
C CYS A 244 51.78 49.67 -28.94
N LYS A 245 52.53 50.57 -28.28
CA LYS A 245 53.27 50.34 -27.05
C LYS A 245 52.37 49.87 -25.89
N GLU A 246 51.06 50.04 -26.03
CA GLU A 246 50.00 49.72 -25.05
C GLU A 246 49.14 48.51 -25.46
N GLY A 247 49.50 47.73 -26.46
CA GLY A 247 48.76 46.60 -26.97
C GLY A 247 48.07 46.78 -28.32
N PHE A 248 47.07 45.95 -28.63
CA PHE A 248 46.32 46.04 -29.88
C PHE A 248 45.27 47.14 -29.80
N LYS A 249 45.41 48.16 -30.70
CA LYS A 249 44.35 49.15 -30.85
C LYS A 249 43.66 48.98 -32.20
N PHE A 250 42.36 49.07 -32.18
CA PHE A 250 41.57 49.03 -33.39
C PHE A 250 41.26 50.43 -33.85
N THR A 251 41.58 50.74 -35.13
CA THR A 251 41.13 51.98 -35.71
C THR A 251 40.09 51.67 -36.80
N VAL A 252 38.97 52.28 -36.71
CA VAL A 252 37.94 52.14 -37.72
C VAL A 252 38.16 53.07 -38.86
N LYS A 253 38.06 52.57 -40.10
CA LYS A 253 38.33 53.35 -41.32
C LYS A 253 37.39 54.55 -41.48
N ASN A 254 36.22 54.52 -40.89
CA ASN A 254 35.25 55.61 -40.81
C ASN A 254 34.74 55.69 -39.37
N ALA A 255 35.33 56.63 -38.62
CA ALA A 255 35.01 56.80 -37.18
C ALA A 255 33.51 57.15 -36.89
N HIS A 256 32.75 57.48 -37.92
CA HIS A 256 31.33 57.81 -37.79
C HIS A 256 30.37 56.60 -37.80
N GLU A 257 30.87 55.45 -38.24
CA GLU A 257 29.94 54.28 -38.42
C GLU A 257 30.12 53.16 -37.43
N CYS A 258 31.15 53.19 -36.55
CA CYS A 258 31.36 52.10 -35.61
C CYS A 258 31.97 52.60 -34.29
N ASN A 259 31.18 52.57 -33.25
CA ASN A 259 31.59 52.93 -31.90
C ASN A 259 32.33 51.74 -31.25
N LEU A 260 33.51 51.40 -31.79
CA LEU A 260 34.33 50.26 -31.33
C LEU A 260 34.83 50.43 -29.88
N GLY A 261 34.96 51.68 -29.40
CA GLY A 261 35.31 51.98 -28.02
C GLY A 261 34.26 51.42 -27.03
N LYS A 262 32.99 51.65 -27.35
CA LYS A 262 31.90 51.10 -26.54
C LYS A 262 31.78 49.56 -26.61
N TRP A 263 32.27 48.94 -27.65
CA TRP A 263 32.21 47.50 -27.84
C TRP A 263 33.32 46.76 -27.09
N LEU A 264 34.48 47.40 -26.96
CA LEU A 264 35.60 46.87 -26.17
C LEU A 264 35.34 46.97 -24.65
N ASP A 265 34.71 48.08 -24.21
CA ASP A 265 34.32 48.27 -22.80
C ASP A 265 33.23 47.29 -22.35
N LEU A 266 32.42 46.75 -23.29
CA LEU A 266 31.38 45.75 -22.98
C LEU A 266 31.92 44.32 -22.84
N ASN A 267 33.18 44.05 -23.17
CA ASN A 267 33.79 42.72 -23.06
C ASN A 267 34.85 42.61 -21.95
N GLU A 268 35.14 43.68 -21.22
CA GLU A 268 35.96 43.59 -19.99
C GLU A 268 35.17 43.07 -18.78
N ASP A 269 33.84 43.04 -18.86
CA ASP A 269 32.94 42.54 -17.80
C ASP A 269 32.29 41.18 -18.11
N LYS A 270 32.94 40.32 -18.91
CA LYS A 270 32.48 38.92 -19.06
C LYS A 270 33.65 37.94 -19.03
#